data_db0214c7abda486aee1666c09459de77
#
_entry.id   db0214c7abda486aee1666c09459de77
#
_cell.length_a   1.000
_cell.length_b   1.000
_cell.length_c   1.000
_cell.angle_alpha   90.00
_cell.angle_beta   90.00
_cell.angle_gamma   90.00
#
_symmetry.space_group_name_H-M   'P 1'
#
loop_
_entity.id
_entity.type
_entity.pdbx_description
1 polymer ?
#
loop_
_entity_poly.entity_id
_entity_poly.type
_entity_poly.pdbx_seq_one_letter_code
_entity_poly.pdbx_strand_id
1 'polypeptide(L)'
;MKKEIVSGVKALLAGMLVVSMLAGCGQEAAQGDASNPSESTEPVSSSEEEASKEKITLTIESSQQNVQGNQYAFCEENIAAFEEAHPNITIEVLLDPDEQITSILQTKLAAGQPSDIVVYNKVSAENELDAVNNFVDLSDEPFVDNLIDPSLFKAPDGKIYGFTMKNTSMEMGIVYDKKMFEEMKVSVLTTFDEFVQACATIKENGVTPIYAPFKDNFTFQMYTSDAWGYYATIVEPGLWEKINSNEVAWTEVPAFEESLTKLYELYTEGYMQETLLSDDYASYINVFQNKQCAMMAGSNQTIEEMEEKLPDGEYGLFPFPMFDGESEYITVGQLDCVFFIPKDAAHVEEAKAYLNFLAQPEQCDRAQETAAFSPSIKGAKSPELTPFQEEMAEYYNDGRVALEMNTYMYVDLNDLWKYYQDMFAGVKTPKEVLQEWDAKFSDLMQQKEKEGF
;
A
#
# COMPACT_ATOMS: atom_id res chain seq x y z
N MET A 1 4.87 -12.62 -39.36
CA MET A 1 4.50 -14.05 -39.38
C MET A 1 3.91 -14.36 -38.02
N LYS A 2 2.60 -14.57 -38.01
CA LYS A 2 1.82 -14.87 -36.81
C LYS A 2 2.17 -16.25 -36.28
N LYS A 3 2.28 -16.39 -34.96
CA LYS A 3 2.01 -17.65 -34.27
C LYS A 3 1.17 -17.35 -33.01
N GLU A 4 -0.09 -17.66 -33.15
CA GLU A 4 -1.04 -17.82 -32.08
C GLU A 4 -0.66 -19.07 -31.28
N ILE A 5 -0.71 -18.94 -29.96
CA ILE A 5 -0.76 -20.11 -29.07
C ILE A 5 -2.05 -19.97 -28.27
N VAL A 6 -3.03 -20.77 -28.69
CA VAL A 6 -4.25 -21.03 -27.94
C VAL A 6 -3.97 -22.18 -26.99
N SER A 7 -4.08 -21.94 -25.69
CA SER A 7 -4.09 -23.00 -24.68
C SER A 7 -5.48 -23.12 -24.08
N GLY A 8 -6.05 -24.31 -24.23
CA GLY A 8 -7.42 -24.59 -23.87
C GLY A 8 -7.59 -24.97 -22.40
N VAL A 9 -8.61 -24.38 -21.83
CA VAL A 9 -9.18 -24.76 -20.53
C VAL A 9 -9.96 -26.08 -20.69
N LYS A 10 -9.58 -27.12 -19.98
CA LYS A 10 -10.40 -28.32 -19.76
C LYS A 10 -10.98 -28.29 -18.35
N ALA A 11 -12.27 -28.00 -18.29
CA ALA A 11 -13.09 -28.26 -17.12
C ALA A 11 -13.27 -29.77 -16.94
N LEU A 12 -13.07 -30.28 -15.72
CA LEU A 12 -13.47 -31.62 -15.30
C LEU A 12 -14.36 -31.51 -14.08
N LEU A 13 -15.65 -31.74 -14.32
CA LEU A 13 -16.67 -32.04 -13.31
C LEU A 13 -16.61 -33.55 -13.04
N ALA A 14 -16.53 -33.93 -11.77
CA ALA A 14 -17.04 -35.22 -11.23
C ALA A 14 -16.96 -35.09 -9.71
N GLY A 15 -18.00 -35.10 -8.89
CA GLY A 15 -19.02 -36.14 -8.83
C GLY A 15 -18.92 -36.78 -7.46
N MET A 16 -19.79 -36.34 -6.50
CA MET A 16 -19.96 -36.91 -5.16
C MET A 16 -20.30 -38.41 -5.24
N LEU A 17 -19.73 -39.17 -4.33
CA LEU A 17 -20.37 -40.38 -3.81
C LEU A 17 -19.98 -40.62 -2.34
N VAL A 18 -20.97 -40.41 -1.49
CA VAL A 18 -21.01 -40.81 -0.07
C VAL A 18 -21.29 -42.29 0.00
N VAL A 19 -20.49 -43.04 0.74
CA VAL A 19 -20.93 -44.35 1.34
C VAL A 19 -20.36 -44.47 2.75
N SER A 20 -21.27 -44.45 3.69
CA SER A 20 -21.13 -44.82 5.09
C SER A 20 -21.32 -46.33 5.24
N MET A 21 -20.62 -46.97 6.20
CA MET A 21 -21.09 -48.05 7.11
C MET A 21 -19.90 -48.62 7.88
N LEU A 22 -19.82 -48.41 9.14
CA LEU A 22 -20.30 -49.12 10.32
C LEU A 22 -19.66 -50.51 10.59
N ALA A 23 -18.93 -50.53 11.71
CA ALA A 23 -18.92 -51.51 12.82
C ALA A 23 -18.34 -52.93 12.63
N GLY A 24 -17.54 -53.31 13.61
CA GLY A 24 -17.29 -54.69 13.97
C GLY A 24 -16.13 -54.87 14.95
N CYS A 25 -16.49 -55.00 16.23
CA CYS A 25 -15.63 -55.49 17.32
C CYS A 25 -15.17 -56.93 17.09
N GLY A 26 -14.00 -57.28 17.67
CA GLY A 26 -13.61 -58.67 17.88
C GLY A 26 -12.25 -58.81 18.55
N GLN A 27 -12.30 -59.09 19.82
CA GLN A 27 -11.22 -59.35 20.76
C GLN A 27 -10.84 -60.85 20.65
N GLU A 28 -9.56 -61.24 20.75
CA GLU A 28 -9.10 -62.25 21.71
C GLU A 28 -7.60 -62.55 21.62
N ALA A 29 -7.06 -62.86 22.76
CA ALA A 29 -5.64 -63.10 23.09
C ALA A 29 -5.24 -64.57 22.95
N ALA A 30 -3.92 -64.85 22.89
CA ALA A 30 -3.19 -65.91 23.64
C ALA A 30 -1.73 -65.96 23.17
N GLN A 31 -0.83 -65.68 23.97
CA GLN A 31 0.14 -66.35 24.85
C GLN A 31 1.07 -67.43 24.20
N GLY A 32 2.38 -67.22 24.47
CA GLY A 32 3.42 -68.23 24.69
C GLY A 32 4.42 -68.36 23.53
N ASP A 33 5.69 -68.49 23.65
CA ASP A 33 6.59 -68.68 24.79
C ASP A 33 8.03 -68.45 24.34
N ALA A 34 8.95 -68.34 25.26
CA ALA A 34 10.35 -67.96 25.23
C ALA A 34 11.28 -68.83 24.41
N SER A 35 12.35 -68.22 23.87
CA SER A 35 13.75 -68.66 24.13
C SER A 35 14.76 -67.74 23.40
N ASN A 36 15.65 -67.16 24.19
CA ASN A 36 16.95 -66.51 23.85
C ASN A 36 18.06 -67.57 23.91
N PRO A 37 19.32 -67.37 23.54
CA PRO A 37 20.06 -66.21 22.98
C PRO A 37 21.02 -66.59 21.82
N SER A 38 21.52 -65.56 21.08
CA SER A 38 22.96 -65.59 20.72
C SER A 38 23.42 -64.21 20.23
N GLU A 39 24.49 -63.72 20.86
CA GLU A 39 25.27 -62.55 20.49
C GLU A 39 25.88 -62.65 19.09
N SER A 40 25.82 -61.53 18.33
CA SER A 40 26.91 -61.14 17.43
C SER A 40 26.91 -59.64 17.29
N THR A 41 27.93 -59.03 17.84
CA THR A 41 28.36 -57.66 17.64
C THR A 41 28.83 -57.43 16.23
N GLU A 42 28.25 -56.50 15.51
CA GLU A 42 28.86 -55.74 14.40
C GLU A 42 28.33 -54.31 14.36
N PRO A 43 29.03 -53.35 13.74
CA PRO A 43 29.15 -52.00 14.26
C PRO A 43 27.96 -51.07 13.94
N VAL A 44 27.68 -50.22 14.88
CA VAL A 44 26.72 -49.11 14.77
C VAL A 44 27.14 -48.17 13.64
N SER A 45 26.50 -48.34 12.51
CA SER A 45 26.40 -47.26 11.52
C SER A 45 25.48 -46.19 12.11
N SER A 46 26.06 -45.06 12.45
CA SER A 46 25.30 -43.86 12.74
C SER A 46 24.58 -43.42 11.46
N SER A 47 23.40 -43.96 11.22
CA SER A 47 22.43 -43.27 10.38
C SER A 47 21.83 -42.17 11.25
N GLU A 48 22.25 -40.94 11.00
CA GLU A 48 21.47 -39.75 11.41
C GLU A 48 20.06 -39.99 10.89
N GLU A 49 19.12 -40.21 11.81
CA GLU A 49 17.69 -40.05 11.56
C GLU A 49 17.48 -38.58 11.21
N GLU A 50 17.54 -38.22 9.93
CA GLU A 50 16.77 -37.09 9.43
C GLU A 50 15.30 -37.42 9.69
N ALA A 51 14.80 -36.98 10.85
CA ALA A 51 13.37 -36.94 11.09
C ALA A 51 12.79 -36.12 9.93
N SER A 52 12.01 -36.76 9.06
CA SER A 52 11.33 -36.06 7.98
C SER A 52 10.41 -35.02 8.62
N LYS A 53 10.85 -33.75 8.61
CA LYS A 53 10.01 -32.65 9.07
C LYS A 53 8.72 -32.70 8.28
N GLU A 54 7.60 -32.43 8.95
CA GLU A 54 6.30 -32.31 8.33
C GLU A 54 6.34 -31.27 7.20
N LYS A 55 5.70 -31.57 6.08
CA LYS A 55 5.62 -30.62 4.97
C LYS A 55 4.60 -29.54 5.32
N ILE A 56 5.02 -28.30 5.19
CA ILE A 56 4.28 -27.09 5.51
C ILE A 56 4.05 -26.30 4.22
N THR A 57 2.82 -25.86 4.00
CA THR A 57 2.53 -24.80 3.03
C THR A 57 2.32 -23.51 3.80
N LEU A 58 3.26 -22.57 3.68
CA LEU A 58 3.19 -21.25 4.28
C LEU A 58 2.41 -20.33 3.33
N THR A 59 1.26 -19.86 3.76
CA THR A 59 0.36 -19.04 2.94
C THR A 59 0.61 -17.54 3.16
N ILE A 60 0.76 -16.79 2.06
CA ILE A 60 0.87 -15.32 2.05
C ILE A 60 -0.33 -14.74 1.30
N GLU A 61 -1.16 -13.95 1.97
CA GLU A 61 -2.39 -13.39 1.41
C GLU A 61 -2.26 -11.88 1.17
N SER A 62 -2.63 -11.43 -0.03
CA SER A 62 -2.61 -10.01 -0.41
C SER A 62 -3.60 -9.72 -1.54
N SER A 63 -3.79 -8.43 -1.86
CA SER A 63 -4.57 -8.02 -3.02
C SER A 63 -3.80 -8.16 -4.34
N GLN A 64 -4.54 -8.25 -5.45
CA GLN A 64 -3.95 -8.36 -6.79
C GLN A 64 -3.11 -7.13 -7.14
N GLN A 65 -3.61 -5.93 -6.87
CA GLN A 65 -2.90 -4.68 -7.15
C GLN A 65 -1.64 -4.55 -6.29
N ASN A 66 -1.73 -4.95 -5.02
CA ASN A 66 -0.59 -4.88 -4.10
C ASN A 66 0.58 -5.74 -4.59
N VAL A 67 0.30 -6.96 -5.07
CA VAL A 67 1.34 -7.85 -5.63
C VAL A 67 1.88 -7.31 -6.95
N GLN A 68 1.03 -6.76 -7.83
CA GLN A 68 1.46 -6.21 -9.11
C GLN A 68 2.30 -4.94 -8.96
N GLY A 69 1.94 -4.07 -8.02
CA GLY A 69 2.64 -2.81 -7.76
C GLY A 69 3.91 -2.95 -6.92
N ASN A 70 4.05 -4.05 -6.17
CA ASN A 70 5.15 -4.25 -5.23
C ASN A 70 5.86 -5.59 -5.45
N GLN A 71 6.28 -5.85 -6.68
CA GLN A 71 6.92 -7.11 -7.08
C GLN A 71 8.18 -7.43 -6.25
N TYR A 72 8.88 -6.43 -5.72
CA TYR A 72 10.02 -6.61 -4.83
C TYR A 72 9.68 -7.42 -3.57
N ALA A 73 8.48 -7.22 -3.01
CA ALA A 73 8.04 -7.91 -1.80
C ALA A 73 7.68 -9.38 -2.06
N PHE A 74 7.27 -9.70 -3.28
CA PHE A 74 6.89 -11.04 -3.73
C PHE A 74 7.92 -11.64 -4.69
N CYS A 75 9.20 -11.25 -4.56
CA CYS A 75 10.30 -11.68 -5.40
C CYS A 75 10.41 -13.21 -5.43
N GLU A 76 10.20 -13.80 -6.62
CA GLU A 76 10.22 -15.26 -6.81
C GLU A 76 11.55 -15.89 -6.43
N GLU A 77 12.66 -15.17 -6.65
CA GLU A 77 14.01 -15.64 -6.30
C GLU A 77 14.22 -15.68 -4.77
N ASN A 78 13.58 -14.78 -4.01
CA ASN A 78 13.59 -14.82 -2.54
C ASN A 78 12.75 -15.98 -2.02
N ILE A 79 11.58 -16.22 -2.61
CA ILE A 79 10.73 -17.37 -2.27
C ILE A 79 11.49 -18.66 -2.53
N ALA A 80 12.06 -18.83 -3.72
CA ALA A 80 12.83 -20.02 -4.09
C ALA A 80 14.05 -20.26 -3.17
N ALA A 81 14.77 -19.18 -2.80
CA ALA A 81 15.92 -19.29 -1.90
C ALA A 81 15.51 -19.66 -0.46
N PHE A 82 14.34 -19.18 0.00
CA PHE A 82 13.82 -19.61 1.29
C PHE A 82 13.40 -21.08 1.28
N GLU A 83 12.72 -21.55 0.25
CA GLU A 83 12.32 -22.95 0.08
C GLU A 83 13.54 -23.88 -0.03
N GLU A 84 14.61 -23.45 -0.73
CA GLU A 84 15.86 -24.21 -0.78
C GLU A 84 16.50 -24.36 0.61
N ALA A 85 16.48 -23.30 1.41
CA ALA A 85 17.00 -23.31 2.79
C ALA A 85 16.07 -24.09 3.76
N HIS A 86 14.79 -24.22 3.42
CA HIS A 86 13.76 -24.87 4.23
C HIS A 86 12.98 -25.90 3.42
N PRO A 87 13.57 -27.05 3.05
CA PRO A 87 13.00 -27.98 2.05
C PRO A 87 11.68 -28.66 2.48
N ASN A 88 11.26 -28.48 3.71
CA ASN A 88 9.94 -28.90 4.21
C ASN A 88 8.87 -27.80 4.11
N ILE A 89 9.21 -26.58 3.70
CA ILE A 89 8.28 -25.44 3.58
C ILE A 89 8.12 -25.11 2.09
N THR A 90 6.89 -24.88 1.67
CA THR A 90 6.52 -24.32 0.35
C THR A 90 5.70 -23.07 0.60
N ILE A 91 5.98 -21.98 -0.14
CA ILE A 91 5.23 -20.73 -0.04
C ILE A 91 4.13 -20.71 -1.11
N GLU A 92 2.92 -20.36 -0.71
CA GLU A 92 1.78 -20.14 -1.59
C GLU A 92 1.26 -18.69 -1.42
N VAL A 93 1.25 -17.92 -2.51
CA VAL A 93 0.70 -16.54 -2.51
C VAL A 93 -0.76 -16.59 -2.95
N LEU A 94 -1.65 -16.13 -2.07
CA LEU A 94 -3.09 -16.06 -2.27
C LEU A 94 -3.47 -14.63 -2.67
N LEU A 95 -4.20 -14.48 -3.78
CA LEU A 95 -4.57 -13.19 -4.34
C LEU A 95 -6.07 -12.95 -4.23
N ASP A 96 -6.45 -11.90 -3.52
CA ASP A 96 -7.84 -11.47 -3.41
C ASP A 96 -8.13 -10.24 -4.29
N PRO A 97 -9.41 -10.03 -4.69
CA PRO A 97 -9.81 -8.82 -5.38
C PRO A 97 -9.61 -7.58 -4.50
N ASP A 98 -9.06 -6.50 -5.08
CA ASP A 98 -8.70 -5.27 -4.36
C ASP A 98 -9.85 -4.65 -3.57
N GLU A 99 -11.05 -4.62 -4.15
CA GLU A 99 -12.26 -4.07 -3.49
C GLU A 99 -12.78 -4.92 -2.32
N GLN A 100 -12.30 -6.17 -2.18
CA GLN A 100 -12.82 -7.13 -1.20
C GLN A 100 -11.79 -7.55 -0.15
N ILE A 101 -10.51 -7.24 -0.34
CA ILE A 101 -9.41 -7.72 0.51
C ILE A 101 -9.66 -7.43 1.98
N THR A 102 -10.04 -6.21 2.35
CA THR A 102 -10.30 -5.81 3.74
C THR A 102 -11.38 -6.70 4.38
N SER A 103 -12.51 -6.87 3.70
CA SER A 103 -13.64 -7.66 4.22
C SER A 103 -13.30 -9.15 4.31
N ILE A 104 -12.50 -9.68 3.39
CA ILE A 104 -12.02 -11.06 3.40
C ILE A 104 -11.10 -11.28 4.61
N LEU A 105 -10.10 -10.41 4.79
CA LEU A 105 -9.16 -10.48 5.91
C LEU A 105 -9.88 -10.38 7.26
N GLN A 106 -10.80 -9.40 7.42
CA GLN A 106 -11.61 -9.26 8.63
C GLN A 106 -12.41 -10.53 8.94
N THR A 107 -13.03 -11.13 7.91
CA THR A 107 -13.82 -12.36 8.05
C THR A 107 -12.94 -13.54 8.50
N LYS A 108 -11.76 -13.72 7.90
CA LYS A 108 -10.84 -14.81 8.22
C LYS A 108 -10.26 -14.64 9.63
N LEU A 109 -9.85 -13.41 10.00
CA LEU A 109 -9.38 -13.09 11.36
C LEU A 109 -10.46 -13.37 12.41
N ALA A 110 -11.69 -12.91 12.19
CA ALA A 110 -12.81 -13.15 13.10
C ALA A 110 -13.20 -14.64 13.21
N ALA A 111 -12.97 -15.42 12.16
CA ALA A 111 -13.21 -16.87 12.16
C ALA A 111 -12.07 -17.68 12.82
N GLY A 112 -10.93 -17.07 13.17
CA GLY A 112 -9.73 -17.75 13.63
C GLY A 112 -9.11 -18.68 12.58
N GLN A 113 -9.23 -18.32 11.31
CA GLN A 113 -8.72 -19.07 10.16
C GLN A 113 -7.99 -18.16 9.16
N PRO A 114 -7.06 -17.32 9.62
CA PRO A 114 -6.28 -16.46 8.73
C PRO A 114 -5.26 -17.28 7.93
N SER A 115 -4.72 -16.69 6.89
CA SER A 115 -3.47 -17.12 6.26
C SER A 115 -2.28 -16.94 7.22
N ASP A 116 -1.14 -17.58 6.95
CA ASP A 116 0.00 -17.53 7.86
C ASP A 116 0.65 -16.14 7.87
N ILE A 117 0.64 -15.46 6.72
CA ILE A 117 1.11 -14.09 6.56
C ILE A 117 0.04 -13.31 5.79
N VAL A 118 -0.23 -12.09 6.25
CA VAL A 118 -1.06 -11.10 5.57
C VAL A 118 -0.17 -9.96 5.13
N VAL A 119 -0.21 -9.58 3.84
CA VAL A 119 0.51 -8.41 3.34
C VAL A 119 -0.49 -7.31 3.04
N TYR A 120 -0.38 -6.22 3.80
CA TYR A 120 -1.32 -5.11 3.77
C TYR A 120 -0.65 -3.78 4.10
N ASN A 121 -1.36 -2.67 3.99
CA ASN A 121 -0.84 -1.36 4.36
C ASN A 121 -0.83 -1.19 5.88
N LYS A 122 0.24 -0.56 6.42
CA LYS A 122 0.47 -0.46 7.88
C LYS A 122 -0.72 0.13 8.63
N VAL A 123 -1.10 1.35 8.26
CA VAL A 123 -2.16 2.07 8.99
C VAL A 123 -3.53 1.45 8.78
N SER A 124 -3.80 0.93 7.57
CA SER A 124 -5.02 0.17 7.30
C SER A 124 -5.09 -1.11 8.14
N ALA A 125 -3.98 -1.82 8.33
CA ALA A 125 -3.93 -2.97 9.23
C ALA A 125 -4.21 -2.57 10.70
N GLU A 126 -3.67 -1.44 11.13
CA GLU A 126 -3.90 -0.90 12.49
C GLU A 126 -5.36 -0.52 12.71
N ASN A 127 -5.98 0.15 11.76
CA ASN A 127 -7.32 0.73 11.90
C ASN A 127 -8.45 -0.22 11.50
N GLU A 128 -8.26 -1.04 10.48
CA GLU A 128 -9.31 -1.87 9.90
C GLU A 128 -9.21 -3.33 10.35
N LEU A 129 -7.98 -3.82 10.58
CA LEU A 129 -7.73 -5.20 10.99
C LEU A 129 -7.37 -5.35 12.47
N ASP A 130 -7.38 -4.24 13.24
CA ASP A 130 -7.05 -4.22 14.67
C ASP A 130 -5.71 -4.93 14.97
N ALA A 131 -4.64 -4.36 14.40
CA ALA A 131 -3.32 -5.01 14.42
C ALA A 131 -2.85 -5.38 15.83
N VAL A 132 -3.12 -4.55 16.82
CA VAL A 132 -2.74 -4.80 18.23
C VAL A 132 -3.36 -6.10 18.77
N ASN A 133 -4.60 -6.39 18.42
CA ASN A 133 -5.31 -7.56 18.90
C ASN A 133 -5.13 -8.81 18.03
N ASN A 134 -4.98 -8.64 16.73
CA ASN A 134 -5.02 -9.73 15.75
C ASN A 134 -3.66 -10.20 15.25
N PHE A 135 -2.59 -9.39 15.35
CA PHE A 135 -1.27 -9.76 14.84
C PHE A 135 -0.24 -9.97 15.94
N VAL A 136 0.77 -10.76 15.64
CA VAL A 136 1.88 -11.09 16.55
C VAL A 136 2.74 -9.85 16.81
N ASP A 137 3.09 -9.63 18.06
CA ASP A 137 4.10 -8.63 18.45
C ASP A 137 5.48 -9.11 18.01
N LEU A 138 6.09 -8.40 17.07
CA LEU A 138 7.37 -8.71 16.44
C LEU A 138 8.52 -7.84 16.99
N SER A 139 8.27 -7.05 18.04
CA SER A 139 9.24 -6.09 18.58
C SER A 139 10.56 -6.71 19.03
N ASP A 140 10.54 -7.97 19.45
CA ASP A 140 11.71 -8.72 19.93
C ASP A 140 12.32 -9.64 18.84
N GLU A 141 11.80 -9.60 17.60
CA GLU A 141 12.34 -10.43 16.52
C GLU A 141 13.71 -9.94 16.05
N PRO A 142 14.64 -10.84 15.69
CA PRO A 142 16.00 -10.48 15.29
C PRO A 142 16.08 -9.46 14.14
N PHE A 143 15.10 -9.43 13.25
CA PHE A 143 15.10 -8.49 12.14
C PHE A 143 14.99 -7.03 12.57
N VAL A 144 14.43 -6.75 13.75
CA VAL A 144 14.28 -5.37 14.26
C VAL A 144 15.64 -4.69 14.43
N ASP A 145 16.66 -5.44 14.83
CA ASP A 145 18.03 -4.94 14.93
C ASP A 145 18.64 -4.58 13.56
N ASN A 146 18.11 -5.17 12.49
CA ASN A 146 18.55 -4.91 11.12
C ASN A 146 17.86 -3.69 10.48
N LEU A 147 16.79 -3.16 11.08
CA LEU A 147 16.08 -2.00 10.53
C LEU A 147 16.93 -0.73 10.65
N ILE A 148 16.96 0.08 9.59
CA ILE A 148 17.62 1.39 9.57
C ILE A 148 16.92 2.32 10.57
N ASP A 149 15.61 2.41 10.51
CA ASP A 149 14.76 3.17 11.43
C ASP A 149 13.58 2.32 11.93
N PRO A 150 13.68 1.66 13.09
CA PRO A 150 12.58 0.90 13.66
C PRO A 150 11.34 1.74 14.01
N SER A 151 11.48 3.07 14.14
CA SER A 151 10.35 3.93 14.53
C SER A 151 9.25 3.99 13.47
N LEU A 152 9.60 3.81 12.18
CA LEU A 152 8.66 3.77 11.06
C LEU A 152 7.66 2.60 11.16
N PHE A 153 8.05 1.53 11.86
CA PHE A 153 7.26 0.30 11.97
C PHE A 153 6.40 0.24 13.24
N LYS A 154 6.60 1.18 14.17
CA LYS A 154 5.86 1.19 15.43
C LYS A 154 4.39 1.56 15.21
N ALA A 155 3.52 0.80 15.86
CA ALA A 155 2.12 1.12 16.05
C ALA A 155 1.95 2.16 17.20
N PRO A 156 0.75 2.73 17.39
CA PRO A 156 0.50 3.72 18.45
C PRO A 156 0.84 3.25 19.85
N ASP A 157 0.81 1.95 20.15
CA ASP A 157 1.21 1.35 21.43
C ASP A 157 2.74 1.20 21.60
N GLY A 158 3.51 1.61 20.58
CA GLY A 158 4.98 1.57 20.55
C GLY A 158 5.58 0.23 20.11
N LYS A 159 4.77 -0.76 19.79
CA LYS A 159 5.20 -2.10 19.33
C LYS A 159 5.26 -2.20 17.82
N ILE A 160 5.91 -3.25 17.33
CA ILE A 160 6.05 -3.57 15.91
C ILE A 160 5.22 -4.81 15.60
N TYR A 161 4.27 -4.72 14.68
CA TYR A 161 3.40 -5.83 14.26
C TYR A 161 3.66 -6.31 12.84
N GLY A 162 4.48 -5.60 12.08
CA GLY A 162 4.76 -5.95 10.71
C GLY A 162 6.10 -5.42 10.21
N PHE A 163 6.51 -5.91 9.06
CA PHE A 163 7.79 -5.64 8.42
C PHE A 163 7.63 -5.44 6.92
N THR A 164 8.39 -4.51 6.34
CA THR A 164 8.60 -4.40 4.89
C THR A 164 10.05 -4.08 4.59
N MET A 165 10.56 -4.54 3.45
CA MET A 165 11.95 -4.28 3.02
C MET A 165 12.17 -2.82 2.58
N LYS A 166 11.10 -2.08 2.29
CA LYS A 166 11.10 -0.69 1.83
C LYS A 166 10.97 0.27 3.01
N ASN A 167 11.69 1.39 3.01
CA ASN A 167 11.62 2.41 4.04
C ASN A 167 10.91 3.71 3.60
N THR A 168 10.51 3.78 2.33
CA THR A 168 9.77 4.91 1.77
C THR A 168 8.33 4.52 1.49
N SER A 169 7.45 5.47 1.60
CA SER A 169 6.07 5.38 1.15
C SER A 169 5.91 6.03 -0.21
N MET A 170 4.68 6.10 -0.65
CA MET A 170 4.32 6.80 -1.87
C MET A 170 4.46 8.31 -1.66
N GLU A 171 5.38 8.96 -2.37
CA GLU A 171 5.47 10.43 -2.43
C GLU A 171 4.36 10.97 -3.32
N MET A 172 3.64 11.98 -2.85
CA MET A 172 2.46 12.53 -3.51
C MET A 172 2.56 14.05 -3.70
N GLY A 173 1.99 14.53 -4.80
CA GLY A 173 1.97 15.95 -5.16
C GLY A 173 1.49 16.16 -6.58
N ILE A 174 1.98 17.23 -7.21
CA ILE A 174 1.70 17.54 -8.61
C ILE A 174 2.82 17.01 -9.49
N VAL A 175 2.50 16.00 -10.30
CA VAL A 175 3.35 15.49 -11.37
C VAL A 175 3.29 16.43 -12.56
N TYR A 176 4.45 16.76 -13.15
CA TYR A 176 4.53 17.69 -14.29
C TYR A 176 5.56 17.26 -15.33
N ASP A 177 5.35 17.70 -16.57
CA ASP A 177 6.31 17.53 -17.68
C ASP A 177 7.34 18.66 -17.63
N LYS A 178 8.59 18.34 -17.22
CA LYS A 178 9.70 19.30 -17.08
C LYS A 178 10.02 20.01 -18.40
N LYS A 179 9.95 19.30 -19.54
CA LYS A 179 10.23 19.88 -20.88
C LYS A 179 9.16 20.88 -21.29
N MET A 180 7.89 20.59 -21.01
CA MET A 180 6.82 21.54 -21.28
C MET A 180 6.95 22.78 -20.42
N PHE A 181 7.32 22.65 -19.13
CA PHE A 181 7.57 23.78 -18.23
C PHE A 181 8.71 24.64 -18.75
N GLU A 182 9.83 24.04 -19.15
CA GLU A 182 10.99 24.77 -19.71
C GLU A 182 10.60 25.50 -21.01
N GLU A 183 9.93 24.83 -21.97
CA GLU A 183 9.47 25.41 -23.22
C GLU A 183 8.56 26.62 -23.00
N MET A 184 7.68 26.58 -21.97
CA MET A 184 6.73 27.64 -21.62
C MET A 184 7.30 28.63 -20.62
N LYS A 185 8.53 28.41 -20.12
CA LYS A 185 9.21 29.23 -19.09
C LYS A 185 8.43 29.31 -17.77
N VAL A 186 7.83 28.20 -17.40
CA VAL A 186 7.21 27.99 -16.10
C VAL A 186 8.24 27.40 -15.15
N SER A 187 8.37 27.94 -13.93
CA SER A 187 9.22 27.37 -12.86
C SER A 187 8.42 26.43 -11.97
N VAL A 188 9.11 25.64 -11.16
CA VAL A 188 8.47 24.90 -10.05
C VAL A 188 7.82 25.90 -9.09
N LEU A 189 6.66 25.54 -8.57
CA LEU A 189 5.71 26.44 -7.93
C LEU A 189 5.64 26.12 -6.43
N THR A 190 5.72 27.13 -5.61
CA THR A 190 5.68 26.98 -4.14
C THR A 190 4.44 27.61 -3.51
N THR A 191 3.78 28.54 -4.22
CA THR A 191 2.57 29.20 -3.74
C THR A 191 1.39 28.97 -4.67
N PHE A 192 0.16 29.07 -4.14
CA PHE A 192 -1.05 28.92 -4.95
C PHE A 192 -1.17 30.01 -6.03
N ASP A 193 -0.75 31.24 -5.75
CA ASP A 193 -0.77 32.32 -6.75
C ASP A 193 0.16 32.03 -7.93
N GLU A 194 1.36 31.51 -7.67
CA GLU A 194 2.29 31.05 -8.72
C GLU A 194 1.70 29.90 -9.50
N PHE A 195 1.02 28.96 -8.83
CA PHE A 195 0.34 27.83 -9.47
C PHE A 195 -0.74 28.30 -10.45
N VAL A 196 -1.58 29.26 -10.04
CA VAL A 196 -2.61 29.86 -10.90
C VAL A 196 -1.98 30.62 -12.08
N GLN A 197 -0.90 31.37 -11.86
CA GLN A 197 -0.17 32.07 -12.93
C GLN A 197 0.45 31.07 -13.94
N ALA A 198 0.98 29.97 -13.47
CA ALA A 198 1.49 28.90 -14.32
C ALA A 198 0.36 28.26 -15.14
N CYS A 199 -0.78 27.96 -14.52
CA CYS A 199 -1.95 27.47 -15.22
C CYS A 199 -2.42 28.43 -16.33
N ALA A 200 -2.46 29.73 -16.05
CA ALA A 200 -2.80 30.74 -17.04
C ALA A 200 -1.79 30.74 -18.21
N THR A 201 -0.47 30.69 -17.92
CA THR A 201 0.59 30.66 -18.93
C THR A 201 0.48 29.39 -19.81
N ILE A 202 0.27 28.22 -19.21
CA ILE A 202 0.13 26.95 -19.93
C ILE A 202 -1.11 26.98 -20.83
N LYS A 203 -2.23 27.50 -20.32
CA LYS A 203 -3.48 27.66 -21.08
C LYS A 203 -3.33 28.62 -22.26
N GLU A 204 -2.60 29.73 -22.10
CA GLU A 204 -2.28 30.67 -23.19
C GLU A 204 -1.45 30.03 -24.29
N ASN A 205 -0.64 29.02 -23.99
CA ASN A 205 0.10 28.21 -24.94
C ASN A 205 -0.75 27.10 -25.61
N GLY A 206 -2.05 27.03 -25.30
CA GLY A 206 -3.00 26.11 -25.95
C GLY A 206 -2.97 24.69 -25.38
N VAL A 207 -2.41 24.52 -24.18
CA VAL A 207 -2.34 23.24 -23.46
C VAL A 207 -3.29 23.29 -22.26
N THR A 208 -3.96 22.19 -21.94
CA THR A 208 -4.70 22.06 -20.69
C THR A 208 -3.70 22.04 -19.51
N PRO A 209 -3.80 22.94 -18.54
CA PRO A 209 -2.85 22.96 -17.43
C PRO A 209 -2.83 21.67 -16.63
N ILE A 210 -4.00 21.21 -16.19
CA ILE A 210 -4.15 20.09 -15.24
C ILE A 210 -5.03 19.01 -15.85
N TYR A 211 -4.56 17.78 -15.89
CA TYR A 211 -5.39 16.60 -16.16
C TYR A 211 -6.04 16.11 -14.87
N ALA A 212 -7.35 16.12 -14.82
CA ALA A 212 -8.16 15.73 -13.67
C ALA A 212 -9.09 14.56 -14.03
N PRO A 213 -8.70 13.28 -13.83
CA PRO A 213 -9.47 12.11 -14.25
C PRO A 213 -10.55 11.74 -13.22
N PHE A 214 -11.52 12.63 -13.00
CA PHE A 214 -12.50 12.57 -11.92
C PHE A 214 -13.69 11.61 -12.17
N LYS A 215 -13.68 10.86 -13.28
CA LYS A 215 -14.50 9.67 -13.42
C LYS A 215 -14.16 8.64 -12.35
N ASP A 216 -12.88 8.48 -12.05
CA ASP A 216 -12.38 7.61 -11.00
C ASP A 216 -12.29 8.41 -9.70
N ASN A 217 -13.26 8.22 -8.80
CA ASN A 217 -13.43 9.06 -7.61
C ASN A 217 -12.24 9.05 -6.66
N PHE A 218 -11.43 7.97 -6.62
CA PHE A 218 -10.23 7.92 -5.81
C PHE A 218 -9.19 9.01 -6.16
N THR A 219 -9.22 9.54 -7.39
CA THR A 219 -8.26 10.57 -7.82
C THR A 219 -8.43 11.91 -7.09
N PHE A 220 -9.59 12.15 -6.45
CA PHE A 220 -9.79 13.34 -5.63
C PHE A 220 -8.88 13.37 -4.41
N GLN A 221 -8.59 12.20 -3.80
CA GLN A 221 -7.69 12.14 -2.66
C GLN A 221 -6.29 12.69 -2.98
N MET A 222 -5.83 12.54 -4.23
CA MET A 222 -4.52 13.04 -4.68
C MET A 222 -4.41 14.57 -4.62
N TYR A 223 -5.52 15.30 -4.48
CA TYR A 223 -5.54 16.76 -4.31
C TYR A 223 -5.75 17.17 -2.84
N THR A 224 -6.63 16.48 -2.13
CA THR A 224 -7.07 16.92 -0.81
C THR A 224 -6.45 16.13 0.33
N SER A 225 -6.23 14.83 0.18
CA SER A 225 -5.55 14.00 1.19
C SER A 225 -4.15 14.52 1.49
N ASP A 226 -3.43 14.91 0.42
CA ASP A 226 -2.10 15.51 0.49
C ASP A 226 -2.14 16.87 1.17
N ALA A 227 -2.95 17.78 0.63
CA ALA A 227 -3.04 19.15 1.13
C ALA A 227 -3.49 19.20 2.58
N TRP A 228 -4.52 18.41 2.94
CA TRP A 228 -5.04 18.36 4.31
C TRP A 228 -4.10 17.63 5.26
N GLY A 229 -3.38 16.61 4.78
CA GLY A 229 -2.31 15.95 5.53
C GLY A 229 -1.23 16.95 5.94
N TYR A 230 -0.71 17.72 4.97
CA TYR A 230 0.23 18.79 5.23
C TYR A 230 -0.33 19.82 6.22
N TYR A 231 -1.57 20.33 5.99
CA TYR A 231 -2.16 21.35 6.83
C TYR A 231 -2.27 20.90 8.29
N ALA A 232 -2.86 19.74 8.53
CA ALA A 232 -3.12 19.26 9.88
C ALA A 232 -1.86 18.71 10.59
N THR A 233 -0.77 18.47 9.85
CA THR A 233 0.50 17.99 10.43
C THR A 233 1.47 19.12 10.69
N ILE A 234 1.57 20.07 9.76
CA ILE A 234 2.59 21.11 9.77
C ILE A 234 2.02 22.47 10.16
N VAL A 235 0.85 22.85 9.62
CA VAL A 235 0.26 24.19 9.87
C VAL A 235 -0.56 24.21 11.16
N GLU A 236 -1.39 23.19 11.40
CA GLU A 236 -2.19 23.05 12.63
C GLU A 236 -1.99 21.67 13.27
N PRO A 237 -0.83 21.41 13.90
CA PRO A 237 -0.55 20.12 14.54
C PRO A 237 -1.59 19.75 15.60
N GLY A 238 -2.03 18.50 15.61
CA GLY A 238 -3.04 17.98 16.53
C GLY A 238 -4.48 18.15 16.02
N LEU A 239 -4.68 18.62 14.79
CA LEU A 239 -6.02 18.76 14.21
C LEU A 239 -6.68 17.39 13.97
N TRP A 240 -5.92 16.38 13.55
CA TRP A 240 -6.48 15.04 13.31
C TRP A 240 -7.01 14.39 14.57
N GLU A 241 -6.34 14.57 15.72
CA GLU A 241 -6.79 14.08 17.02
C GLU A 241 -8.13 14.72 17.40
N LYS A 242 -8.30 16.02 17.15
CA LYS A 242 -9.56 16.73 17.43
C LYS A 242 -10.71 16.27 16.52
N ILE A 243 -10.43 16.03 15.24
CA ILE A 243 -11.43 15.50 14.29
C ILE A 243 -11.80 14.07 14.68
N ASN A 244 -10.82 13.21 14.98
CA ASN A 244 -11.05 11.83 15.37
C ASN A 244 -11.73 11.68 16.75
N SER A 245 -11.69 12.69 17.60
CA SER A 245 -12.42 12.73 18.90
C SER A 245 -13.75 13.49 18.85
N ASN A 246 -14.16 13.95 17.67
CA ASN A 246 -15.36 14.78 17.46
C ASN A 246 -15.32 16.12 18.23
N GLU A 247 -14.13 16.63 18.53
CA GLU A 247 -13.96 17.96 19.12
C GLU A 247 -14.07 19.07 18.05
N VAL A 248 -13.73 18.76 16.80
CA VAL A 248 -13.80 19.66 15.65
C VAL A 248 -14.42 18.91 14.46
N ALA A 249 -15.45 19.49 13.87
CA ALA A 249 -16.04 18.98 12.64
C ALA A 249 -15.24 19.43 11.40
N TRP A 250 -15.32 18.69 10.28
CA TRP A 250 -14.66 19.06 9.02
C TRP A 250 -15.08 20.46 8.53
N THR A 251 -16.37 20.82 8.72
CA THR A 251 -16.90 22.14 8.37
C THR A 251 -16.41 23.26 9.29
N GLU A 252 -15.83 22.97 10.43
CA GLU A 252 -15.27 23.94 11.36
C GLU A 252 -13.79 24.27 11.07
N VAL A 253 -13.18 23.63 10.06
CA VAL A 253 -11.84 23.93 9.59
C VAL A 253 -11.91 24.81 8.32
N PRO A 254 -11.75 26.15 8.43
CA PRO A 254 -11.92 27.04 7.28
C PRO A 254 -11.00 26.72 6.10
N ALA A 255 -9.78 26.25 6.39
CA ALA A 255 -8.81 25.87 5.37
C ALA A 255 -9.31 24.72 4.47
N PHE A 256 -10.15 23.81 4.98
CA PHE A 256 -10.70 22.72 4.16
C PHE A 256 -11.75 23.23 3.17
N GLU A 257 -12.66 24.12 3.60
CA GLU A 257 -13.61 24.76 2.69
C GLU A 257 -12.88 25.62 1.64
N GLU A 258 -11.86 26.37 2.06
CA GLU A 258 -11.05 27.20 1.17
C GLU A 258 -10.32 26.35 0.11
N SER A 259 -9.69 25.24 0.51
CA SER A 259 -8.98 24.37 -0.42
C SER A 259 -9.92 23.73 -1.46
N LEU A 260 -11.12 23.29 -1.06
CA LEU A 260 -12.13 22.81 -2.01
C LEU A 260 -12.62 23.92 -2.93
N THR A 261 -12.74 25.15 -2.44
CA THR A 261 -13.13 26.31 -3.24
C THR A 261 -12.05 26.61 -4.29
N LYS A 262 -10.78 26.67 -3.89
CA LYS A 262 -9.64 26.83 -4.79
C LYS A 262 -9.57 25.72 -5.85
N LEU A 263 -9.79 24.47 -5.45
CA LEU A 263 -9.80 23.33 -6.38
C LEU A 263 -10.94 23.45 -7.42
N TYR A 264 -12.13 23.88 -6.98
CA TYR A 264 -13.26 24.11 -7.87
C TYR A 264 -13.05 25.33 -8.79
N GLU A 265 -12.40 26.39 -8.31
CA GLU A 265 -12.02 27.56 -9.10
C GLU A 265 -11.03 27.21 -10.23
N LEU A 266 -10.06 26.32 -10.01
CA LEU A 266 -9.19 25.84 -11.07
C LEU A 266 -9.97 25.22 -12.24
N TYR A 267 -11.07 24.56 -11.97
CA TYR A 267 -11.96 24.03 -13.01
C TYR A 267 -12.77 25.13 -13.68
N THR A 268 -13.42 26.00 -12.93
CA THR A 268 -14.29 27.05 -13.48
C THR A 268 -13.52 28.10 -14.30
N GLU A 269 -12.25 28.33 -13.95
CA GLU A 269 -11.31 29.14 -14.73
C GLU A 269 -10.78 28.42 -15.98
N GLY A 270 -11.16 27.14 -16.15
CA GLY A 270 -10.80 26.31 -17.33
C GLY A 270 -9.33 25.89 -17.33
N TYR A 271 -8.75 25.63 -16.15
CA TYR A 271 -7.41 25.05 -16.03
C TYR A 271 -7.43 23.52 -15.99
N MET A 272 -8.60 22.93 -15.88
CA MET A 272 -8.86 21.50 -16.07
C MET A 272 -9.69 21.26 -17.33
N GLN A 273 -9.62 20.04 -17.88
CA GLN A 273 -10.42 19.67 -19.05
C GLN A 273 -11.92 19.66 -18.74
N GLU A 274 -12.77 20.04 -19.72
CA GLU A 274 -14.24 20.04 -19.55
C GLU A 274 -14.82 18.64 -19.32
N THR A 275 -14.11 17.61 -19.76
CA THR A 275 -14.56 16.21 -19.71
C THR A 275 -14.16 15.48 -18.42
N LEU A 276 -13.64 16.19 -17.42
CA LEU A 276 -13.03 15.62 -16.21
C LEU A 276 -13.86 14.53 -15.50
N LEU A 277 -15.20 14.66 -15.46
CA LEU A 277 -16.10 13.64 -14.87
C LEU A 277 -16.30 12.39 -15.78
N SER A 278 -15.77 12.42 -16.99
CA SER A 278 -15.82 11.31 -17.95
C SER A 278 -14.47 10.70 -18.25
N ASP A 279 -13.38 11.40 -17.91
CA ASP A 279 -12.01 10.97 -18.14
C ASP A 279 -11.54 10.07 -16.99
N ASP A 280 -10.88 8.98 -17.35
CA ASP A 280 -10.35 7.99 -16.40
C ASP A 280 -8.85 8.14 -16.16
N TYR A 281 -8.41 7.61 -15.02
CA TYR A 281 -7.01 7.67 -14.63
C TYR A 281 -6.12 6.92 -15.63
N ALA A 282 -6.53 5.77 -16.12
CA ALA A 282 -5.73 4.95 -17.04
C ALA A 282 -5.34 5.67 -18.35
N SER A 283 -6.03 6.77 -18.69
CA SER A 283 -5.75 7.56 -19.90
C SER A 283 -4.58 8.52 -19.78
N TYR A 284 -4.03 8.78 -18.57
CA TYR A 284 -3.02 9.81 -18.37
C TYR A 284 -1.77 9.63 -19.22
N ILE A 285 -1.30 8.40 -19.44
CA ILE A 285 -0.15 8.12 -20.32
C ILE A 285 -0.38 8.66 -21.73
N ASN A 286 -1.55 8.42 -22.30
CA ASN A 286 -1.90 8.92 -23.64
C ASN A 286 -2.02 10.45 -23.66
N VAL A 287 -2.54 11.05 -22.60
CA VAL A 287 -2.72 12.50 -22.46
C VAL A 287 -1.35 13.20 -22.44
N PHE A 288 -0.40 12.71 -21.63
CA PHE A 288 0.97 13.24 -21.58
C PHE A 288 1.75 12.95 -22.87
N GLN A 289 1.64 11.75 -23.45
CA GLN A 289 2.27 11.40 -24.72
C GLN A 289 1.88 12.36 -25.85
N ASN A 290 0.63 12.80 -25.88
CA ASN A 290 0.12 13.72 -26.87
C ASN A 290 0.25 15.20 -26.46
N LYS A 291 0.94 15.51 -25.35
CA LYS A 291 1.13 16.86 -24.80
C LYS A 291 -0.20 17.63 -24.65
N GLN A 292 -1.26 16.93 -24.26
CA GLN A 292 -2.58 17.52 -24.07
C GLN A 292 -2.74 18.22 -22.74
N CYS A 293 -1.95 17.82 -21.72
CA CYS A 293 -1.83 18.51 -20.44
C CYS A 293 -0.37 18.63 -20.01
N ALA A 294 -0.10 19.52 -19.04
CA ALA A 294 1.22 19.75 -18.49
C ALA A 294 1.41 19.18 -17.08
N MET A 295 0.35 19.02 -16.33
CA MET A 295 0.36 18.59 -14.91
C MET A 295 -0.81 17.67 -14.58
N MET A 296 -0.66 16.89 -13.50
CA MET A 296 -1.76 16.18 -12.81
C MET A 296 -1.37 15.95 -11.35
N ALA A 297 -2.35 15.75 -10.47
CA ALA A 297 -2.04 15.16 -9.17
C ALA A 297 -1.66 13.69 -9.34
N GLY A 298 -0.62 13.26 -8.65
CA GLY A 298 -0.08 11.90 -8.78
C GLY A 298 1.00 11.61 -7.74
N SER A 299 1.80 10.59 -8.02
CA SER A 299 2.81 10.10 -7.10
C SER A 299 4.11 9.72 -7.82
N ASN A 300 5.13 9.31 -7.04
CA ASN A 300 6.34 8.69 -7.61
C ASN A 300 6.01 7.50 -8.52
N GLN A 301 5.00 6.68 -8.17
CA GLN A 301 4.57 5.56 -9.02
C GLN A 301 4.05 6.04 -10.38
N THR A 302 3.35 7.19 -10.41
CA THR A 302 2.91 7.82 -11.66
C THR A 302 4.11 8.19 -12.54
N ILE A 303 5.17 8.74 -11.94
CA ILE A 303 6.40 9.12 -12.64
C ILE A 303 7.14 7.88 -13.15
N GLU A 304 7.32 6.86 -12.31
CA GLU A 304 7.97 5.60 -12.67
C GLU A 304 7.28 4.95 -13.88
N GLU A 305 5.94 4.91 -13.90
CA GLU A 305 5.18 4.40 -15.04
C GLU A 305 5.32 5.29 -16.29
N MET A 306 5.37 6.62 -16.11
CA MET A 306 5.64 7.55 -17.22
C MET A 306 7.06 7.37 -17.78
N GLU A 307 8.08 7.21 -16.96
CA GLU A 307 9.45 6.98 -17.39
C GLU A 307 9.59 5.67 -18.17
N GLU A 308 8.88 4.61 -17.74
CA GLU A 308 8.83 3.33 -18.46
C GLU A 308 8.14 3.45 -19.83
N LYS A 309 6.95 4.07 -19.85
CA LYS A 309 6.10 4.09 -21.06
C LYS A 309 6.40 5.25 -22.00
N LEU A 310 6.98 6.33 -21.50
CA LEU A 310 7.31 7.56 -22.22
C LEU A 310 8.80 7.93 -22.01
N PRO A 311 9.76 7.10 -22.40
CA PRO A 311 11.18 7.23 -22.02
C PRO A 311 11.86 8.48 -22.60
N ASP A 312 11.25 9.18 -23.55
CA ASP A 312 11.74 10.46 -24.08
C ASP A 312 11.25 11.67 -23.24
N GLY A 313 10.37 11.44 -22.25
CA GLY A 313 9.86 12.45 -21.32
C GLY A 313 10.83 12.74 -20.19
N GLU A 314 10.61 13.85 -19.49
CA GLU A 314 11.27 14.19 -18.23
C GLU A 314 10.21 14.70 -17.27
N TYR A 315 9.99 13.99 -16.18
CA TYR A 315 8.90 14.27 -15.25
C TYR A 315 9.47 14.66 -13.88
N GLY A 316 8.68 15.39 -13.13
CA GLY A 316 8.99 15.78 -11.76
C GLY A 316 7.74 15.86 -10.92
N LEU A 317 7.94 16.05 -9.62
CA LEU A 317 6.87 16.17 -8.65
C LEU A 317 7.18 17.32 -7.72
N PHE A 318 6.17 18.14 -7.42
CA PHE A 318 6.27 19.20 -6.42
C PHE A 318 5.06 19.19 -5.50
N PRO A 319 5.19 19.71 -4.25
CA PRO A 319 4.08 19.80 -3.31
C PRO A 319 2.91 20.58 -3.90
N PHE A 320 1.66 20.13 -3.69
CA PHE A 320 0.51 20.91 -4.14
C PHE A 320 0.32 22.16 -3.27
N PRO A 321 0.52 23.37 -3.80
CA PRO A 321 0.54 24.61 -3.00
C PRO A 321 -0.88 25.12 -2.73
N MET A 322 -1.71 24.37 -1.98
CA MET A 322 -3.14 24.66 -1.79
C MET A 322 -3.39 25.75 -0.75
N PHE A 323 -2.52 25.90 0.24
CA PHE A 323 -2.69 26.87 1.34
C PHE A 323 -1.82 28.10 1.18
N ASP A 324 -2.10 29.12 1.99
CA ASP A 324 -1.31 30.36 1.98
C ASP A 324 0.11 30.10 2.50
N GLY A 325 1.09 30.73 1.84
CA GLY A 325 2.51 30.53 2.11
C GLY A 325 3.18 29.57 1.14
N GLU A 326 4.46 29.29 1.39
CA GLU A 326 5.24 28.37 0.56
C GLU A 326 4.97 26.92 0.97
N SER A 327 4.62 26.08 0.00
CA SER A 327 4.46 24.65 0.19
C SER A 327 5.78 23.94 -0.07
N GLU A 328 6.55 23.74 0.98
CA GLU A 328 7.90 23.16 0.91
C GLU A 328 7.95 21.68 1.32
N TYR A 329 6.82 21.09 1.73
CA TYR A 329 6.74 19.73 2.23
C TYR A 329 6.11 18.81 1.21
N ILE A 330 6.83 17.76 0.84
CA ILE A 330 6.23 16.66 0.08
C ILE A 330 5.31 15.84 1.00
N THR A 331 4.18 15.42 0.49
CA THR A 331 3.29 14.53 1.25
C THR A 331 3.61 13.07 0.94
N VAL A 332 3.61 12.24 1.96
CA VAL A 332 3.89 10.81 1.82
C VAL A 332 2.78 9.98 2.43
N GLY A 333 2.49 8.86 1.78
CA GLY A 333 1.52 7.88 2.24
C GLY A 333 2.04 7.03 3.40
N GLN A 334 1.23 6.08 3.83
CA GLN A 334 1.61 5.08 4.81
C GLN A 334 2.58 4.04 4.22
N LEU A 335 3.29 3.31 5.07
CA LEU A 335 4.05 2.15 4.62
C LEU A 335 3.10 1.12 4.00
N ASP A 336 3.38 0.77 2.77
CA ASP A 336 2.68 -0.25 2.00
C ASP A 336 3.41 -1.60 2.05
N CYS A 337 2.73 -2.63 1.60
CA CYS A 337 3.31 -3.97 1.45
C CYS A 337 4.00 -4.48 2.73
N VAL A 338 3.36 -4.25 3.88
CA VAL A 338 3.85 -4.69 5.20
C VAL A 338 3.35 -6.10 5.47
N PHE A 339 4.27 -6.98 5.83
CA PHE A 339 4.02 -8.38 6.18
C PHE A 339 3.64 -8.47 7.66
N PHE A 340 2.44 -8.95 7.93
CA PHE A 340 1.90 -9.18 9.26
C PHE A 340 1.69 -10.67 9.49
N ILE A 341 1.89 -11.14 10.72
CA ILE A 341 1.63 -12.53 11.11
C ILE A 341 0.40 -12.54 12.03
N PRO A 342 -0.74 -13.11 11.60
CA PRO A 342 -1.90 -13.25 12.49
C PRO A 342 -1.58 -14.14 13.70
N LYS A 343 -2.12 -13.81 14.88
CA LYS A 343 -1.91 -14.58 16.11
C LYS A 343 -2.43 -16.02 16.01
N ASP A 344 -3.52 -16.20 15.26
CA ASP A 344 -4.18 -17.50 15.05
C ASP A 344 -3.69 -18.23 13.79
N ALA A 345 -2.58 -17.76 13.17
CA ALA A 345 -1.96 -18.44 12.04
C ALA A 345 -1.48 -19.84 12.42
N ALA A 346 -1.57 -20.77 11.47
CA ALA A 346 -1.20 -22.16 11.72
C ALA A 346 0.32 -22.34 11.91
N HIS A 347 1.14 -21.49 11.23
CA HIS A 347 2.59 -21.65 11.12
C HIS A 347 3.34 -20.37 11.53
N VAL A 348 3.05 -19.84 12.75
CA VAL A 348 3.63 -18.57 13.24
C VAL A 348 5.16 -18.57 13.24
N GLU A 349 5.80 -19.65 13.66
CA GLU A 349 7.27 -19.71 13.77
C GLU A 349 7.93 -19.78 12.38
N GLU A 350 7.32 -20.46 11.43
CA GLU A 350 7.78 -20.49 10.03
C GLU A 350 7.56 -19.13 9.35
N ALA A 351 6.46 -18.45 9.65
CA ALA A 351 6.20 -17.10 9.18
C ALA A 351 7.27 -16.11 9.73
N LYS A 352 7.61 -16.19 11.02
CA LYS A 352 8.71 -15.40 11.62
C LYS A 352 10.05 -15.72 10.96
N ALA A 353 10.32 -17.00 10.69
CA ALA A 353 11.55 -17.41 10.01
C ALA A 353 11.62 -16.79 8.60
N TYR A 354 10.50 -16.70 7.88
CA TYR A 354 10.43 -16.05 6.57
C TYR A 354 10.68 -14.53 6.66
N LEU A 355 10.06 -13.83 7.61
CA LEU A 355 10.31 -12.39 7.79
C LEU A 355 11.77 -12.13 8.17
N ASN A 356 12.34 -12.91 9.10
CA ASN A 356 13.77 -12.80 9.46
C ASN A 356 14.71 -13.11 8.29
N PHE A 357 14.31 -14.01 7.37
CA PHE A 357 15.05 -14.28 6.13
C PHE A 357 14.98 -13.07 5.19
N LEU A 358 13.79 -12.53 4.92
CA LEU A 358 13.61 -11.34 4.06
C LEU A 358 14.39 -10.13 4.57
N ALA A 359 14.54 -9.99 5.89
CA ALA A 359 15.24 -8.89 6.54
C ALA A 359 16.78 -9.04 6.54
N GLN A 360 17.35 -9.83 5.65
CA GLN A 360 18.78 -9.88 5.44
C GLN A 360 19.20 -9.02 4.24
N PRO A 361 20.37 -8.36 4.28
CA PRO A 361 20.83 -7.50 3.18
C PRO A 361 20.80 -8.17 1.81
N GLU A 362 21.20 -9.44 1.73
CA GLU A 362 21.26 -10.20 0.48
C GLU A 362 19.88 -10.41 -0.15
N GLN A 363 18.84 -10.57 0.67
CA GLN A 363 17.47 -10.74 0.17
C GLN A 363 16.89 -9.41 -0.31
N CYS A 364 17.20 -8.34 0.42
CA CYS A 364 16.85 -6.99 0.02
C CYS A 364 17.53 -6.61 -1.31
N ASP A 365 18.84 -6.89 -1.45
CA ASP A 365 19.60 -6.68 -2.69
C ASP A 365 19.02 -7.47 -3.87
N ARG A 366 18.59 -8.71 -3.64
CA ARG A 366 17.96 -9.54 -4.67
C ARG A 366 16.58 -9.01 -5.08
N ALA A 367 15.78 -8.57 -4.12
CA ALA A 367 14.49 -7.98 -4.39
C ALA A 367 14.60 -6.68 -5.21
N GLN A 368 15.67 -5.90 -5.02
CA GLN A 368 15.95 -4.69 -5.80
C GLN A 368 16.29 -4.97 -7.27
N GLU A 369 16.69 -6.21 -7.62
CA GLU A 369 16.87 -6.60 -9.03
C GLU A 369 15.51 -6.71 -9.76
N THR A 370 14.43 -6.93 -9.03
CA THR A 370 13.07 -6.98 -9.57
C THR A 370 12.47 -5.57 -9.71
N ALA A 371 12.62 -4.75 -8.67
CA ALA A 371 12.18 -3.36 -8.66
C ALA A 371 13.04 -2.58 -7.66
N ALA A 372 13.60 -1.45 -8.09
CA ALA A 372 14.42 -0.59 -7.24
C ALA A 372 13.56 0.07 -6.15
N PHE A 373 14.05 0.08 -4.92
CA PHE A 373 13.41 0.76 -3.79
C PHE A 373 14.45 1.19 -2.76
N SER A 374 14.11 2.16 -1.92
CA SER A 374 14.95 2.56 -0.79
C SER A 374 14.81 1.53 0.34
N PRO A 375 15.91 0.84 0.75
CA PRO A 375 15.83 -0.28 1.68
C PRO A 375 15.59 0.16 3.12
N SER A 376 14.80 -0.62 3.87
CA SER A 376 14.66 -0.48 5.32
C SER A 376 15.76 -1.21 6.11
N ILE A 377 16.62 -2.00 5.45
CA ILE A 377 17.56 -2.93 6.06
C ILE A 377 18.98 -2.38 6.03
N LYS A 378 19.64 -2.36 7.18
CA LYS A 378 21.06 -1.99 7.32
C LYS A 378 21.93 -2.89 6.48
N GLY A 379 22.85 -2.29 5.72
CA GLY A 379 23.82 -3.02 4.90
C GLY A 379 23.30 -3.52 3.55
N ALA A 380 22.02 -3.37 3.26
CA ALA A 380 21.50 -3.53 1.90
C ALA A 380 22.04 -2.40 1.00
N LYS A 381 22.22 -2.71 -0.29
CA LYS A 381 22.68 -1.72 -1.27
C LYS A 381 21.58 -0.68 -1.48
N SER A 382 21.96 0.58 -1.49
CA SER A 382 21.08 1.62 -2.04
C SER A 382 21.20 1.55 -3.57
N PRO A 383 20.06 1.54 -4.31
CA PRO A 383 20.11 1.61 -5.76
C PRO A 383 20.75 2.93 -6.21
N GLU A 384 21.29 2.96 -7.43
CA GLU A 384 21.56 4.25 -8.07
C GLU A 384 20.23 4.97 -8.22
N LEU A 385 20.12 6.14 -7.58
CA LEU A 385 18.90 6.93 -7.63
C LEU A 385 18.72 7.52 -9.03
N THR A 386 17.50 7.51 -9.54
CA THR A 386 17.14 8.30 -10.71
C THR A 386 17.18 9.81 -10.35
N PRO A 387 17.29 10.72 -11.33
CA PRO A 387 17.24 12.16 -11.03
C PRO A 387 16.00 12.57 -10.22
N PHE A 388 14.87 11.93 -10.45
CA PHE A 388 13.67 12.14 -9.67
C PHE A 388 13.82 11.67 -8.21
N GLN A 389 14.38 10.48 -7.99
CA GLN A 389 14.61 9.95 -6.65
C GLN A 389 15.66 10.78 -5.87
N GLU A 390 16.65 11.37 -6.56
CA GLU A 390 17.58 12.32 -5.94
C GLU A 390 16.83 13.59 -5.46
N GLU A 391 15.91 14.13 -6.26
CA GLU A 391 15.06 15.27 -5.85
C GLU A 391 14.19 14.92 -4.62
N MET A 392 13.59 13.74 -4.58
CA MET A 392 12.80 13.30 -3.42
C MET A 392 13.66 13.09 -2.17
N ALA A 393 14.87 12.55 -2.33
CA ALA A 393 15.80 12.38 -1.21
C ALA A 393 16.16 13.70 -0.51
N GLU A 394 16.16 14.84 -1.22
CA GLU A 394 16.38 16.16 -0.61
C GLU A 394 15.26 16.51 0.39
N TYR A 395 13.99 16.21 0.08
CA TYR A 395 12.88 16.43 1.01
C TYR A 395 13.03 15.62 2.28
N TYR A 396 13.42 14.35 2.17
CA TYR A 396 13.65 13.48 3.34
C TYR A 396 14.85 13.97 4.17
N ASN A 397 15.96 14.30 3.52
CA ASN A 397 17.17 14.77 4.21
C ASN A 397 16.96 16.08 4.97
N ASP A 398 16.11 16.96 4.45
CA ASP A 398 15.78 18.27 5.06
C ASP A 398 14.63 18.15 6.08
N GLY A 399 14.01 16.97 6.24
CA GLY A 399 12.83 16.76 7.10
C GLY A 399 11.58 17.48 6.56
N ARG A 400 11.54 17.78 5.25
CA ARG A 400 10.39 18.41 4.58
C ARG A 400 9.39 17.40 4.06
N VAL A 401 8.90 16.55 4.98
CA VAL A 401 7.96 15.46 4.70
C VAL A 401 6.76 15.57 5.65
N ALA A 402 5.56 15.48 5.11
CA ALA A 402 4.30 15.43 5.84
C ALA A 402 3.56 14.13 5.52
N LEU A 403 2.85 13.56 6.50
CA LEU A 403 2.02 12.38 6.24
C LEU A 403 0.67 12.80 5.65
N GLU A 404 0.20 12.03 4.69
CA GLU A 404 -1.11 12.22 4.09
C GLU A 404 -2.25 11.94 5.09
N MET A 405 -3.43 12.49 4.82
CA MET A 405 -4.58 12.46 5.72
C MET A 405 -4.99 11.04 6.14
N ASN A 406 -5.06 10.08 5.21
CA ASN A 406 -5.54 8.73 5.50
C ASN A 406 -4.68 8.01 6.55
N THR A 407 -3.41 8.42 6.71
CA THR A 407 -2.52 7.92 7.77
C THR A 407 -3.08 8.15 9.18
N TYR A 408 -3.92 9.15 9.36
CA TYR A 408 -4.46 9.53 10.68
C TYR A 408 -5.91 9.08 10.91
N MET A 409 -6.61 8.65 9.85
CA MET A 409 -8.02 8.34 9.95
C MET A 409 -8.28 6.94 10.51
N TYR A 410 -9.25 6.83 11.41
CA TYR A 410 -9.65 5.56 12.03
C TYR A 410 -10.71 4.80 11.23
N VAL A 411 -11.14 5.36 10.11
CA VAL A 411 -12.14 4.79 9.21
C VAL A 411 -11.72 5.00 7.76
N ASP A 412 -12.15 4.10 6.88
CA ASP A 412 -11.96 4.24 5.45
C ASP A 412 -12.83 5.39 4.90
N LEU A 413 -12.19 6.31 4.18
CA LEU A 413 -12.83 7.49 3.60
C LEU A 413 -13.17 7.33 2.11
N ASN A 414 -12.94 6.18 1.49
CA ASN A 414 -13.11 5.97 0.06
C ASN A 414 -14.50 6.35 -0.46
N ASP A 415 -15.54 6.11 0.34
CA ASP A 415 -16.92 6.48 -0.01
C ASP A 415 -17.18 8.01 -0.02
N LEU A 416 -16.28 8.80 0.57
CA LEU A 416 -16.49 10.25 0.68
C LEU A 416 -16.11 10.99 -0.61
N TRP A 417 -15.17 10.44 -1.38
CA TRP A 417 -14.68 11.07 -2.61
C TRP A 417 -15.79 11.32 -3.66
N LYS A 418 -16.84 10.52 -3.67
CA LYS A 418 -17.99 10.69 -4.57
C LYS A 418 -18.69 12.06 -4.43
N TYR A 419 -18.64 12.68 -3.25
CA TYR A 419 -19.28 13.99 -3.04
C TYR A 419 -18.56 15.12 -3.80
N TYR A 420 -17.30 14.92 -4.14
CA TYR A 420 -16.58 15.86 -4.99
C TYR A 420 -17.10 15.85 -6.44
N GLN A 421 -17.50 14.68 -6.95
CA GLN A 421 -18.13 14.61 -8.28
C GLN A 421 -19.39 15.49 -8.34
N ASP A 422 -20.18 15.53 -7.26
CA ASP A 422 -21.35 16.42 -7.16
C ASP A 422 -20.94 17.92 -7.21
N MET A 423 -19.79 18.27 -6.61
CA MET A 423 -19.25 19.63 -6.66
C MET A 423 -18.87 20.03 -8.08
N PHE A 424 -18.09 19.19 -8.75
CA PHE A 424 -17.67 19.46 -10.14
C PHE A 424 -18.82 19.38 -11.15
N ALA A 425 -19.88 18.64 -10.84
CA ALA A 425 -21.14 18.67 -11.59
C ALA A 425 -22.00 19.93 -11.32
N GLY A 426 -21.59 20.81 -10.40
CA GLY A 426 -22.32 22.00 -10.01
C GLY A 426 -23.58 21.72 -9.17
N VAL A 427 -23.69 20.54 -8.57
CA VAL A 427 -24.82 20.11 -7.74
C VAL A 427 -24.63 20.55 -6.28
N LYS A 428 -23.37 20.53 -5.78
CA LYS A 428 -23.01 20.92 -4.41
C LYS A 428 -21.95 22.02 -4.42
N THR A 429 -22.01 22.86 -3.40
CA THR A 429 -20.93 23.80 -3.08
C THR A 429 -19.82 23.08 -2.28
N PRO A 430 -18.58 23.63 -2.22
CA PRO A 430 -17.52 23.13 -1.34
C PRO A 430 -17.97 22.89 0.11
N LYS A 431 -18.74 23.81 0.66
CA LYS A 431 -19.30 23.71 2.00
C LYS A 431 -20.27 22.54 2.16
N GLU A 432 -21.15 22.33 1.17
CA GLU A 432 -22.10 21.20 1.20
C GLU A 432 -21.36 19.85 1.07
N VAL A 433 -20.24 19.80 0.37
CA VAL A 433 -19.37 18.61 0.35
C VAL A 433 -18.84 18.31 1.74
N LEU A 434 -18.30 19.31 2.46
CA LEU A 434 -17.81 19.11 3.84
C LEU A 434 -18.93 18.73 4.82
N GLN A 435 -20.16 19.23 4.62
CA GLN A 435 -21.33 18.81 5.43
C GLN A 435 -21.64 17.32 5.22
N GLU A 436 -21.54 16.82 3.99
CA GLU A 436 -21.68 15.38 3.72
C GLU A 436 -20.55 14.56 4.36
N TRP A 437 -19.32 15.12 4.37
CA TRP A 437 -18.20 14.51 5.05
C TRP A 437 -18.43 14.41 6.55
N ASP A 438 -18.88 15.49 7.22
CA ASP A 438 -19.20 15.47 8.65
C ASP A 438 -20.23 14.37 8.97
N ALA A 439 -21.32 14.33 8.21
CA ALA A 439 -22.40 13.38 8.43
C ALA A 439 -21.90 11.93 8.23
N LYS A 440 -21.22 11.67 7.12
CA LYS A 440 -20.78 10.32 6.80
C LYS A 440 -19.62 9.84 7.67
N PHE A 441 -18.68 10.74 8.00
CA PHE A 441 -17.57 10.43 8.91
C PHE A 441 -18.11 10.07 10.30
N SER A 442 -19.07 10.85 10.82
CA SER A 442 -19.73 10.55 12.09
C SER A 442 -20.40 9.17 12.07
N ASP A 443 -21.14 8.84 10.99
CA ASP A 443 -21.75 7.53 10.83
C ASP A 443 -20.71 6.38 10.85
N LEU A 444 -19.58 6.55 10.15
CA LEU A 444 -18.50 5.57 10.10
C LEU A 444 -17.84 5.37 11.48
N MET A 445 -17.57 6.48 12.18
CA MET A 445 -16.98 6.45 13.52
C MET A 445 -17.91 5.80 14.55
N GLN A 446 -19.22 6.06 14.47
CA GLN A 446 -20.24 5.39 15.30
C GLN A 446 -20.29 3.88 15.02
N GLN A 447 -20.22 3.46 13.75
CA GLN A 447 -20.20 2.04 13.37
C GLN A 447 -18.96 1.31 13.92
N LYS A 448 -17.87 2.03 14.09
CA LYS A 448 -16.62 1.53 14.70
C LYS A 448 -16.58 1.73 16.22
N GLU A 449 -17.68 2.17 16.83
CA GLU A 449 -17.79 2.41 18.28
C GLU A 449 -16.68 3.33 18.82
N LYS A 450 -16.25 4.33 18.03
CA LYS A 450 -15.21 5.27 18.44
C LYS A 450 -15.76 6.27 19.46
N GLU A 451 -14.95 6.54 20.49
CA GLU A 451 -15.33 7.47 21.56
C GLU A 451 -15.52 8.89 21.01
N GLY A 452 -16.57 9.57 21.44
CA GLY A 452 -16.90 10.93 21.00
C GLY A 452 -17.97 11.03 19.91
N PHE A 453 -18.34 9.93 19.25
CA PHE A 453 -19.32 9.90 18.16
C PHE A 453 -20.65 9.21 18.50
#